data_9f5777906c6924d41be13eb2e199cc12
#
_entry.id   9f5777906c6924d41be13eb2e199cc12
#
_cell.length_a   1.000
_cell.length_b   1.000
_cell.length_c   1.000
_cell.angle_alpha   90.00
_cell.angle_beta   90.00
_cell.angle_gamma   90.00
#
_symmetry.space_group_name_H-M   'P 1'
#
loop_
_entity.id
_entity.type
_entity.pdbx_description
1 polymer ?
#
loop_
_entity_poly.entity_id
_entity_poly.type
_entity_poly.pdbx_seq_one_letter_code
_entity_poly.pdbx_strand_id
1 'polypeptide(L)'
;MESVIAKLLQDFEQGKMNRRQLIQSLSVAAAAAAGMAPAAQAAGKPLEALYVNHVSYQVNDYKKVRDFYVDLLGMKITEDDGKEQCRLVFGNNILIPRSRAKGGPAKVDHIAYTISNWDAEKDGLEAELKRRKLEYTGSAKTSFQVKDPEGMGVQFGGLHQ
;
A
#
# COMPACT_ATOMS: atom_id res chain seq x y z
N MET A 1 38.48 0.98 0.25
CA MET A 1 37.29 0.13 0.58
C MET A 1 37.24 -0.22 2.06
N GLU A 2 38.31 -0.72 2.64
CA GLU A 2 38.36 -1.03 4.09
C GLU A 2 37.97 0.14 4.99
N SER A 3 38.41 1.36 4.69
CA SER A 3 38.02 2.56 5.46
C SER A 3 36.52 2.89 5.46
N VAL A 4 35.83 2.61 4.37
CA VAL A 4 34.37 2.85 4.26
C VAL A 4 33.61 1.82 5.09
N ILE A 5 33.99 0.55 5.01
CA ILE A 5 33.39 -0.54 5.78
C ILE A 5 33.64 -0.32 7.28
N ALA A 6 34.86 0.02 7.66
CA ALA A 6 35.20 0.30 9.06
C ALA A 6 34.37 1.46 9.63
N LYS A 7 34.16 2.52 8.84
CA LYS A 7 33.32 3.65 9.25
C LYS A 7 31.85 3.25 9.42
N LEU A 8 31.29 2.44 8.52
CA LEU A 8 29.89 1.97 8.61
C LEU A 8 29.69 1.10 9.86
N LEU A 9 30.65 0.22 10.17
CA LEU A 9 30.61 -0.60 11.38
C LEU A 9 30.69 0.27 12.63
N GLN A 10 31.59 1.25 12.67
CA GLN A 10 31.72 2.19 13.77
C GLN A 10 30.43 3.00 13.98
N ASP A 11 29.82 3.50 12.91
CA ASP A 11 28.56 4.27 13.01
C ASP A 11 27.40 3.38 13.51
N PHE A 12 27.40 2.09 13.17
CA PHE A 12 26.44 1.11 13.71
C PHE A 12 26.67 0.84 15.20
N GLU A 13 27.92 0.58 15.61
CA GLU A 13 28.28 0.36 17.01
C GLU A 13 27.99 1.58 17.90
N GLN A 14 28.09 2.77 17.36
CA GLN A 14 27.75 4.03 18.02
C GLN A 14 26.25 4.35 18.00
N GLY A 15 25.40 3.46 17.48
CA GLY A 15 23.95 3.66 17.42
C GLY A 15 23.49 4.74 16.42
N LYS A 16 24.37 5.23 15.55
CA LYS A 16 24.07 6.25 14.55
C LYS A 16 23.27 5.71 13.36
N MET A 17 23.23 4.38 13.22
CA MET A 17 22.42 3.70 12.20
C MET A 17 21.88 2.38 12.75
N ASN A 18 20.75 1.94 12.20
CA ASN A 18 20.16 0.65 12.54
C ASN A 18 20.70 -0.47 11.63
N ARG A 19 20.41 -1.74 12.00
CA ARG A 19 20.87 -2.92 11.25
C ARG A 19 20.49 -2.89 9.77
N ARG A 20 19.30 -2.40 9.44
CA ARG A 20 18.82 -2.32 8.04
C ARG A 20 19.63 -1.30 7.24
N GLN A 21 19.90 -0.14 7.84
CA GLN A 21 20.73 0.90 7.22
C GLN A 21 22.16 0.41 7.01
N LEU A 22 22.74 -0.32 7.97
CA LEU A 22 24.06 -0.91 7.81
C LEU A 22 24.10 -1.89 6.63
N ILE A 23 23.15 -2.83 6.54
CA ILE A 23 23.08 -3.80 5.43
C ILE A 23 22.95 -3.10 4.08
N GLN A 24 22.08 -2.08 3.98
CA GLN A 24 21.92 -1.30 2.76
C GLN A 24 23.21 -0.58 2.34
N SER A 25 23.88 0.05 3.30
CA SER A 25 25.13 0.78 3.05
C SER A 25 26.27 -0.15 2.64
N LEU A 26 26.37 -1.34 3.24
CA LEU A 26 27.35 -2.36 2.86
C LEU A 26 27.08 -2.92 1.45
N SER A 27 25.81 -3.10 1.09
CA SER A 27 25.43 -3.56 -0.26
C SER A 27 25.82 -2.54 -1.34
N VAL A 28 25.64 -1.25 -1.07
CA VAL A 28 26.06 -0.16 -1.97
C VAL A 28 27.58 -0.11 -2.09
N ALA A 29 28.31 -0.23 -0.98
CA ALA A 29 29.77 -0.23 -0.97
C ALA A 29 30.34 -1.42 -1.75
N ALA A 30 29.74 -2.61 -1.61
CA ALA A 30 30.14 -3.82 -2.33
C ALA A 30 29.89 -3.71 -3.84
N ALA A 31 28.74 -3.15 -4.25
CA ALA A 31 28.40 -2.93 -5.66
C ALA A 31 29.36 -1.93 -6.34
N ALA A 32 29.69 -0.85 -5.65
CA ALA A 32 30.68 0.13 -6.11
C ALA A 32 32.08 -0.48 -6.31
N ALA A 33 32.45 -1.42 -5.44
CA ALA A 33 33.72 -2.12 -5.50
C ALA A 33 33.85 -3.12 -6.67
N ALA A 34 32.74 -3.71 -7.07
CA ALA A 34 32.66 -4.66 -8.16
C ALA A 34 32.65 -4.02 -9.57
N GLY A 35 32.75 -2.67 -9.65
CA GLY A 35 32.58 -1.93 -10.92
C GLY A 35 31.22 -2.08 -11.56
N MET A 36 30.27 -2.65 -10.84
CA MET A 36 28.86 -2.70 -11.25
C MET A 36 28.26 -1.34 -10.97
N ALA A 37 27.87 -0.63 -12.00
CA ALA A 37 26.97 0.52 -11.81
C ALA A 37 25.81 0.07 -10.93
N PRO A 38 25.46 0.80 -9.87
CA PRO A 38 24.46 0.34 -8.93
C PRO A 38 23.08 0.30 -9.61
N ALA A 39 22.76 -0.82 -10.25
CA ALA A 39 21.39 -1.10 -10.70
C ALA A 39 20.38 -1.03 -9.53
N ALA A 40 20.88 -1.15 -8.29
CA ALA A 40 20.09 -1.05 -7.08
C ALA A 40 19.69 0.40 -6.69
N GLN A 41 20.35 1.43 -7.23
CA GLN A 41 19.94 2.83 -6.99
C GLN A 41 18.82 3.31 -7.91
N ALA A 42 18.51 2.55 -8.98
CA ALA A 42 17.37 2.85 -9.85
C ALA A 42 16.03 2.31 -9.30
N ALA A 43 16.05 1.43 -8.32
CA ALA A 43 14.85 1.04 -7.60
C ALA A 43 14.53 2.11 -6.56
N GLY A 44 13.50 2.93 -6.80
CA GLY A 44 12.99 3.84 -5.79
C GLY A 44 12.72 3.10 -4.48
N LYS A 45 12.81 3.80 -3.37
CA LYS A 45 12.50 3.24 -2.05
C LYS A 45 11.13 2.55 -2.11
N PRO A 46 11.01 1.28 -1.71
CA PRO A 46 9.73 0.63 -1.68
C PRO A 46 8.79 1.36 -0.72
N LEU A 47 7.54 1.50 -1.11
CA LEU A 47 6.50 1.98 -0.21
C LEU A 47 6.35 1.01 0.95
N GLU A 48 6.22 1.54 2.16
CA GLU A 48 5.98 0.73 3.34
C GLU A 48 4.49 0.68 3.64
N ALA A 49 3.84 -0.43 3.29
CA ALA A 49 2.47 -0.69 3.69
C ALA A 49 2.42 -1.04 5.18
N LEU A 50 1.57 -0.34 5.93
CA LEU A 50 1.42 -0.55 7.38
C LEU A 50 0.37 -1.61 7.69
N TYR A 51 -0.81 -1.51 7.07
CA TYR A 51 -1.92 -2.43 7.28
C TYR A 51 -2.93 -2.31 6.13
N VAL A 52 -3.85 -3.28 6.08
CA VAL A 52 -5.01 -3.21 5.18
C VAL A 52 -5.98 -2.17 5.72
N ASN A 53 -6.22 -1.11 4.97
CA ASN A 53 -7.16 -0.05 5.31
C ASN A 53 -8.60 -0.53 5.09
N HIS A 54 -8.89 -1.02 3.90
CA HIS A 54 -10.20 -1.58 3.58
C HIS A 54 -10.13 -2.68 2.51
N VAL A 55 -11.18 -3.48 2.49
CA VAL A 55 -11.46 -4.40 1.40
C VAL A 55 -12.75 -3.96 0.73
N SER A 56 -12.69 -3.68 -0.56
CA SER A 56 -13.87 -3.41 -1.38
C SER A 56 -14.21 -4.64 -2.21
N TYR A 57 -15.47 -5.03 -2.23
CA TYR A 57 -15.91 -6.16 -3.03
C TYR A 57 -17.29 -5.96 -3.63
N GLN A 58 -17.49 -6.58 -4.78
CA GLN A 58 -18.71 -6.47 -5.56
C GLN A 58 -19.70 -7.56 -5.18
N VAL A 59 -20.94 -7.16 -4.93
CA VAL A 59 -22.06 -8.03 -4.55
C VAL A 59 -23.29 -7.71 -5.40
N ASN A 60 -24.31 -8.53 -5.34
CA ASN A 60 -25.56 -8.26 -6.06
C ASN A 60 -26.48 -7.26 -5.33
N ASP A 61 -26.44 -7.30 -3.99
CA ASP A 61 -27.27 -6.47 -3.11
C ASP A 61 -26.44 -6.11 -1.87
N TYR A 62 -25.88 -4.90 -1.85
CA TYR A 62 -25.05 -4.47 -0.74
C TYR A 62 -25.85 -4.31 0.57
N LYS A 63 -27.14 -4.01 0.50
CA LYS A 63 -27.99 -3.82 1.71
C LYS A 63 -28.15 -5.15 2.46
N LYS A 64 -28.40 -6.24 1.74
CA LYS A 64 -28.46 -7.57 2.37
C LYS A 64 -27.12 -7.97 2.99
N VAL A 65 -26.04 -7.66 2.32
CA VAL A 65 -24.69 -7.93 2.83
C VAL A 65 -24.36 -7.05 4.03
N ARG A 66 -24.69 -5.75 3.97
CA ARG A 66 -24.57 -4.83 5.10
C ARG A 66 -25.30 -5.36 6.33
N ASP A 67 -26.58 -5.68 6.18
CA ASP A 67 -27.43 -6.11 7.28
C ASP A 67 -26.91 -7.42 7.91
N PHE A 68 -26.43 -8.36 7.08
CA PHE A 68 -25.79 -9.58 7.55
C PHE A 68 -24.56 -9.32 8.44
N TYR A 69 -23.64 -8.46 8.02
CA TYR A 69 -22.45 -8.16 8.80
C TYR A 69 -22.72 -7.34 10.06
N VAL A 70 -23.71 -6.45 10.01
CA VAL A 70 -24.16 -5.70 11.19
C VAL A 70 -24.79 -6.64 12.22
N ASP A 71 -25.69 -7.53 11.78
CA ASP A 71 -26.39 -8.45 12.66
C ASP A 71 -25.46 -9.53 13.25
N LEU A 72 -24.67 -10.19 12.40
CA LEU A 72 -23.84 -11.32 12.82
C LEU A 72 -22.57 -10.90 13.56
N LEU A 73 -21.90 -9.85 13.10
CA LEU A 73 -20.56 -9.47 13.58
C LEU A 73 -20.53 -8.10 14.29
N GLY A 74 -21.67 -7.43 14.43
CA GLY A 74 -21.75 -6.13 15.12
C GLY A 74 -20.96 -5.03 14.43
N MET A 75 -20.71 -5.13 13.11
CA MET A 75 -20.01 -4.10 12.36
C MET A 75 -20.83 -2.80 12.35
N LYS A 76 -20.14 -1.66 12.38
CA LYS A 76 -20.81 -0.34 12.44
C LYS A 76 -20.85 0.28 11.06
N ILE A 77 -22.03 0.76 10.66
CA ILE A 77 -22.19 1.56 9.45
C ILE A 77 -21.67 2.96 9.74
N THR A 78 -20.68 3.44 8.98
CA THR A 78 -20.15 4.81 9.10
C THR A 78 -20.58 5.67 7.93
N GLU A 79 -20.76 5.08 6.75
CA GLU A 79 -21.22 5.74 5.54
C GLU A 79 -22.12 4.78 4.77
N ASP A 80 -23.26 5.27 4.28
CA ASP A 80 -24.19 4.52 3.43
C ASP A 80 -24.79 5.50 2.42
N ASP A 81 -24.54 5.30 1.13
CA ASP A 81 -25.07 6.16 0.08
C ASP A 81 -26.55 5.85 -0.27
N GLY A 82 -27.11 4.80 0.32
CA GLY A 82 -28.47 4.34 0.11
C GLY A 82 -28.74 3.71 -1.26
N LYS A 83 -27.75 3.68 -2.17
CA LYS A 83 -27.89 3.28 -3.57
C LYS A 83 -27.01 2.09 -3.94
N GLU A 84 -25.71 2.21 -3.76
CA GLU A 84 -24.76 1.27 -4.32
C GLU A 84 -23.79 0.65 -3.30
N GLN A 85 -23.47 1.36 -2.21
CA GLN A 85 -22.43 0.93 -1.27
C GLN A 85 -22.63 1.47 0.14
N CYS A 86 -21.94 0.83 1.08
CA CYS A 86 -21.76 1.37 2.43
C CYS A 86 -20.34 1.06 2.94
N ARG A 87 -19.94 1.73 4.04
CA ARG A 87 -18.74 1.44 4.80
C ARG A 87 -19.12 0.78 6.12
N LEU A 88 -18.59 -0.41 6.35
CA LEU A 88 -18.75 -1.19 7.57
C LEU A 88 -17.43 -1.21 8.32
N VAL A 89 -17.40 -0.61 9.51
CA VAL A 89 -16.17 -0.51 10.33
C VAL A 89 -16.14 -1.61 11.39
N PHE A 90 -14.97 -2.23 11.55
CA PHE A 90 -14.66 -3.21 12.59
C PHE A 90 -13.17 -3.09 12.99
N GLY A 91 -12.91 -2.80 14.25
CA GLY A 91 -11.55 -2.44 14.70
C GLY A 91 -10.99 -1.26 13.89
N ASN A 92 -9.83 -1.44 13.31
CA ASN A 92 -9.17 -0.44 12.45
C ASN A 92 -9.37 -0.71 10.94
N ASN A 93 -10.30 -1.59 10.59
CA ASN A 93 -10.51 -2.00 9.20
C ASN A 93 -11.89 -1.60 8.71
N ILE A 94 -12.03 -1.53 7.39
CA ILE A 94 -13.28 -1.20 6.72
C ILE A 94 -13.59 -2.28 5.68
N LEU A 95 -14.85 -2.69 5.62
CA LEU A 95 -15.39 -3.51 4.55
C LEU A 95 -16.37 -2.65 3.73
N ILE A 96 -16.22 -2.65 2.41
CA ILE A 96 -17.04 -1.85 1.50
C ILE A 96 -17.75 -2.78 0.51
N PRO A 97 -18.95 -3.30 0.85
CA PRO A 97 -19.77 -3.99 -0.13
C PRO A 97 -20.36 -3.00 -1.12
N ARG A 98 -20.23 -3.30 -2.42
CA ARG A 98 -20.75 -2.50 -3.53
C ARG A 98 -21.68 -3.33 -4.40
N SER A 99 -22.88 -2.85 -4.65
CA SER A 99 -23.76 -3.45 -5.65
C SER A 99 -23.17 -3.26 -7.04
N ARG A 100 -23.28 -4.28 -7.87
CA ARG A 100 -22.89 -4.22 -9.28
C ARG A 100 -24.11 -4.22 -10.18
N ALA A 101 -23.98 -3.59 -11.35
CA ALA A 101 -25.05 -3.52 -12.33
C ALA A 101 -25.43 -4.87 -12.96
N LYS A 102 -24.45 -5.80 -13.05
CA LYS A 102 -24.68 -7.15 -13.60
C LYS A 102 -24.48 -8.20 -12.51
N GLY A 103 -25.44 -9.12 -12.37
CA GLY A 103 -25.38 -10.22 -11.42
C GLY A 103 -24.14 -11.10 -11.61
N GLY A 104 -23.88 -11.98 -10.64
CA GLY A 104 -22.78 -12.93 -10.67
C GLY A 104 -22.25 -13.23 -9.26
N PRO A 105 -21.22 -14.08 -9.12
CA PRO A 105 -20.61 -14.39 -7.82
C PRO A 105 -19.95 -13.15 -7.21
N ALA A 106 -19.99 -13.03 -5.89
CA ALA A 106 -19.25 -11.99 -5.20
C ALA A 106 -17.75 -12.07 -5.53
N LYS A 107 -17.09 -10.92 -5.69
CA LYS A 107 -15.64 -10.86 -5.97
C LYS A 107 -15.02 -9.64 -5.33
N VAL A 108 -13.79 -9.77 -4.87
CA VAL A 108 -12.99 -8.64 -4.41
C VAL A 108 -12.73 -7.71 -5.59
N ASP A 109 -12.97 -6.43 -5.38
CA ASP A 109 -12.71 -5.36 -6.36
C ASP A 109 -11.27 -4.86 -6.18
N HIS A 110 -10.94 -4.49 -4.95
CA HIS A 110 -9.59 -4.10 -4.57
C HIS A 110 -9.35 -4.30 -3.07
N ILE A 111 -8.08 -4.37 -2.71
CA ILE A 111 -7.59 -4.29 -1.34
C ILE A 111 -6.80 -2.98 -1.21
N ALA A 112 -7.14 -2.19 -0.20
CA ALA A 112 -6.48 -0.92 0.06
C ALA A 112 -5.50 -1.03 1.22
N TYR A 113 -4.34 -0.40 1.06
CA TYR A 113 -3.27 -0.38 2.05
C TYR A 113 -2.98 1.05 2.49
N THR A 114 -2.84 1.24 3.79
CA THR A 114 -2.31 2.50 4.33
C THR A 114 -0.79 2.49 4.22
N ILE A 115 -0.24 3.55 3.66
CA ILE A 115 1.20 3.73 3.45
C ILE A 115 1.78 4.58 4.58
N SER A 116 2.95 4.18 5.09
CA SER A 116 3.69 4.98 6.05
C SER A 116 4.14 6.31 5.41
N ASN A 117 4.12 7.38 6.21
CA ASN A 117 4.56 8.70 5.75
C ASN A 117 3.88 9.20 4.46
N TRP A 118 2.61 8.84 4.25
CA TRP A 118 1.85 9.20 3.05
C TRP A 118 2.02 10.67 2.65
N ASP A 119 1.87 11.59 3.60
CA ASP A 119 1.94 13.02 3.31
C ASP A 119 3.30 13.50 2.82
N ALA A 120 4.36 12.81 3.19
CA ALA A 120 5.71 13.10 2.72
C ALA A 120 6.05 12.39 1.39
N GLU A 121 5.43 11.24 1.12
CA GLU A 121 5.77 10.38 -0.02
C GLU A 121 4.85 10.57 -1.23
N LYS A 122 3.60 11.03 -1.01
CA LYS A 122 2.52 11.03 -2.02
C LYS A 122 2.86 11.80 -3.30
N ASP A 123 3.58 12.92 -3.20
CA ASP A 123 3.90 13.75 -4.38
C ASP A 123 4.94 13.10 -5.29
N GLY A 124 5.80 12.25 -4.75
CA GLY A 124 6.78 11.47 -5.52
C GLY A 124 6.23 10.19 -6.14
N LEU A 125 5.06 9.71 -5.67
CA LEU A 125 4.52 8.41 -6.05
C LEU A 125 4.14 8.32 -7.52
N GLU A 126 3.58 9.36 -8.08
CA GLU A 126 3.20 9.35 -9.50
C GLU A 126 4.43 9.16 -10.41
N ALA A 127 5.53 9.81 -10.08
CA ALA A 127 6.80 9.63 -10.79
C ALA A 127 7.34 8.21 -10.63
N GLU A 128 7.21 7.65 -9.43
CA GLU A 128 7.64 6.27 -9.14
C GLU A 128 6.78 5.22 -9.88
N LEU A 129 5.46 5.41 -9.94
CA LEU A 129 4.56 4.54 -10.72
C LEU A 129 4.90 4.59 -12.22
N LYS A 130 5.14 5.78 -12.77
CA LYS A 130 5.59 5.97 -14.15
C LYS A 130 6.95 5.31 -14.40
N ARG A 131 7.89 5.46 -13.47
CA ARG A 131 9.21 4.83 -13.56
C ARG A 131 9.10 3.29 -13.60
N ARG A 132 8.18 2.72 -12.81
CA ARG A 132 7.87 1.27 -12.79
C ARG A 132 7.03 0.83 -13.98
N LYS A 133 6.59 1.74 -14.86
CA LYS A 133 5.70 1.47 -15.98
C LYS A 133 4.38 0.82 -15.58
N LEU A 134 3.87 1.18 -14.40
CA LEU A 134 2.58 0.72 -13.90
C LEU A 134 1.48 1.64 -14.42
N GLU A 135 0.43 1.04 -14.95
CA GLU A 135 -0.84 1.75 -15.18
C GLU A 135 -1.51 2.03 -13.84
N TYR A 136 -1.97 3.25 -13.65
CA TYR A 136 -2.60 3.65 -12.40
C TYR A 136 -3.77 4.60 -12.61
N THR A 137 -4.62 4.69 -11.61
CA THR A 137 -5.67 5.70 -11.46
C THR A 137 -5.54 6.38 -10.11
N GLY A 138 -6.25 7.50 -9.93
CA GLY A 138 -6.19 8.27 -8.69
C GLY A 138 -5.12 9.35 -8.70
N SER A 139 -4.80 9.89 -7.53
CA SER A 139 -3.84 10.99 -7.38
C SER A 139 -3.32 11.12 -5.95
N ALA A 140 -2.28 11.92 -5.76
CA ALA A 140 -1.72 12.26 -4.44
C ALA A 140 -2.73 12.93 -3.48
N LYS A 141 -3.85 13.44 -3.97
CA LYS A 141 -4.89 14.06 -3.14
C LYS A 141 -5.73 13.04 -2.35
N THR A 142 -5.83 11.84 -2.86
CA THR A 142 -6.69 10.79 -2.29
C THR A 142 -5.91 9.49 -2.09
N SER A 143 -5.73 8.75 -3.17
CA SER A 143 -5.04 7.45 -3.21
C SER A 143 -4.72 7.11 -4.66
N PHE A 144 -3.82 6.14 -4.85
CA PHE A 144 -3.55 5.55 -6.15
C PHE A 144 -4.09 4.12 -6.19
N GLN A 145 -4.48 3.68 -7.39
CA GLN A 145 -4.85 2.29 -7.65
C GLN A 145 -4.04 1.75 -8.82
N VAL A 146 -3.55 0.53 -8.67
CA VAL A 146 -2.85 -0.24 -9.69
C VAL A 146 -3.45 -1.64 -9.78
N LYS A 147 -3.00 -2.42 -10.75
CA LYS A 147 -3.24 -3.87 -10.79
C LYS A 147 -1.96 -4.59 -10.38
N ASP A 148 -2.12 -5.66 -9.59
CA ASP A 148 -1.03 -6.60 -9.36
C ASP A 148 -0.81 -7.50 -10.60
N PRO A 149 0.23 -8.34 -10.64
CA PRO A 149 0.51 -9.21 -11.79
C PRO A 149 -0.62 -10.17 -12.17
N GLU A 150 -1.52 -10.51 -11.24
CA GLU A 150 -2.69 -11.37 -11.47
C GLU A 150 -3.96 -10.55 -11.76
N GLY A 151 -3.85 -9.21 -11.87
CA GLY A 151 -4.97 -8.32 -12.19
C GLY A 151 -5.83 -7.91 -11.00
N MET A 152 -5.46 -8.26 -9.77
CA MET A 152 -6.16 -7.82 -8.56
C MET A 152 -5.97 -6.31 -8.35
N GLY A 153 -7.04 -5.61 -7.99
CA GLY A 153 -6.98 -4.20 -7.63
C GLY A 153 -6.22 -3.97 -6.33
N VAL A 154 -5.19 -3.15 -6.39
CA VAL A 154 -4.40 -2.70 -5.24
C VAL A 154 -4.55 -1.20 -5.12
N GLN A 155 -5.13 -0.73 -4.03
CA GLN A 155 -5.20 0.69 -3.69
C GLN A 155 -4.19 0.99 -2.59
N PHE A 156 -3.59 2.17 -2.62
CA PHE A 156 -2.72 2.62 -1.55
C PHE A 156 -2.81 4.14 -1.38
N GLY A 157 -2.77 4.55 -0.13
CA GLY A 157 -3.00 5.94 0.26
C GLY A 157 -2.70 6.19 1.72
N GLY A 158 -3.15 7.34 2.21
CA GLY A 158 -3.10 7.69 3.61
C GLY A 158 -4.18 7.00 4.45
N LEU A 159 -4.37 7.48 5.65
CA LEU A 159 -5.36 6.92 6.58
C LEU A 159 -6.79 7.10 6.06
N HIS A 160 -7.06 8.23 5.41
CA HIS A 160 -8.39 8.57 4.87
C HIS A 160 -8.37 8.42 3.34
N GLN A 161 -8.81 7.26 2.85
CA GLN A 161 -8.87 6.94 1.43
C GLN A 161 -10.16 6.22 1.03
#